data_8da755d6b55c48a61281d42fbbce321a
#
_entry.id   8da755d6b55c48a61281d42fbbce321a
#
_cell.length_a   1.000
_cell.length_b   1.000
_cell.length_c   1.000
_cell.angle_alpha   90.00
_cell.angle_beta   90.00
_cell.angle_gamma   90.00
#
_symmetry.space_group_name_H-M   'P 1'
#
loop_
_entity.id
_entity.type
_entity.pdbx_description
1 polymer ?
#
loop_
_entity_poly.entity_id
_entity_poly.type
_entity_poly.pdbx_seq_one_letter_code
_entity_poly.pdbx_strand_id
1 'polypeptide(L)'
;MRRPFVVAASILTAVALCALAAAGALAQDLPQPPVGFKPPPPPPPTPIKPYSTVAVKLAGPYNDPSFAAFRKELGATADKKDRAALAKLVVTQDFFWIQDKNLADASKPGIDNLTRAIGLDNPNGAGWRVLAMDAGEPTLGELPDNKGIFCAPAPPDFDAKAFETLVQQTDTDPEDWGYPARDGVEARAAAQPSAAVVEKLGLSFVRVLPDSPKANPGETQFLHLALPDGKTGFIPIDALMPLATDKICYSKSEGAWKIMGYIGGVSP
;
A
#
# COMPACT_ATOMS: atom_id res chain seq x y z
N MET A 1 34.55 -24.04 -58.30
CA MET A 1 34.00 -24.77 -59.48
C MET A 1 32.48 -24.83 -59.36
N ARG A 2 31.85 -24.30 -60.42
CA ARG A 2 30.47 -24.53 -60.91
C ARG A 2 29.29 -24.14 -60.09
N ARG A 3 28.68 -23.16 -60.55
CA ARG A 3 27.35 -22.57 -60.65
C ARG A 3 26.22 -23.55 -61.02
N PRO A 4 25.01 -23.11 -61.26
CA PRO A 4 23.81 -22.83 -60.50
C PRO A 4 22.61 -23.60 -61.03
N PHE A 5 21.47 -23.50 -60.43
CA PHE A 5 20.18 -23.59 -61.18
C PHE A 5 19.09 -22.72 -60.56
N VAL A 6 18.72 -21.77 -61.40
CA VAL A 6 17.50 -20.98 -61.33
C VAL A 6 16.41 -21.77 -62.04
N VAL A 7 15.22 -21.88 -61.50
CA VAL A 7 14.00 -22.03 -62.25
C VAL A 7 12.93 -21.13 -61.69
N ALA A 8 12.40 -20.38 -62.58
CA ALA A 8 11.40 -19.32 -62.40
C ALA A 8 9.96 -19.84 -62.50
N ALA A 9 9.08 -19.02 -61.97
CA ALA A 9 7.73 -18.64 -62.42
C ALA A 9 6.61 -19.70 -62.39
N SER A 10 5.53 -19.39 -61.74
CA SER A 10 4.31 -19.06 -62.42
C SER A 10 3.22 -18.52 -61.51
N ILE A 11 2.75 -17.41 -61.88
CA ILE A 11 1.55 -16.64 -61.53
C ILE A 11 0.29 -17.51 -61.53
N LEU A 12 -0.54 -17.42 -60.50
CA LEU A 12 -1.98 -17.61 -60.65
C LEU A 12 -2.72 -16.69 -59.68
N THR A 13 -3.14 -15.60 -60.25
CA THR A 13 -4.21 -14.72 -59.75
C THR A 13 -5.51 -15.48 -59.67
N ALA A 14 -6.09 -15.57 -58.47
CA ALA A 14 -7.49 -15.87 -58.31
C ALA A 14 -8.14 -14.82 -57.41
N VAL A 15 -8.88 -13.96 -58.06
CA VAL A 15 -9.86 -13.03 -57.52
C VAL A 15 -10.93 -13.86 -56.83
N ALA A 16 -11.16 -13.66 -55.53
CA ALA A 16 -12.40 -14.00 -54.88
C ALA A 16 -12.89 -12.80 -54.10
N LEU A 17 -13.80 -12.09 -54.72
CA LEU A 17 -14.69 -11.11 -54.14
C LEU A 17 -15.72 -11.81 -53.23
N CYS A 18 -16.24 -11.06 -52.26
CA CYS A 18 -17.48 -11.21 -51.53
C CYS A 18 -17.52 -12.23 -50.39
N ALA A 19 -17.39 -11.68 -49.15
CA ALA A 19 -18.44 -11.78 -48.15
C ALA A 19 -18.10 -10.81 -46.98
N LEU A 20 -18.55 -9.56 -47.11
CA LEU A 20 -18.82 -8.72 -45.95
C LEU A 20 -20.05 -9.33 -45.25
N ALA A 21 -19.80 -10.22 -44.29
CA ALA A 21 -20.83 -10.59 -43.33
C ALA A 21 -20.91 -9.45 -42.31
N ALA A 22 -22.03 -8.74 -42.36
CA ALA A 22 -22.44 -7.77 -41.39
C ALA A 22 -22.51 -8.45 -40.01
N ALA A 23 -21.47 -8.29 -39.17
CA ALA A 23 -21.56 -8.48 -37.74
C ALA A 23 -22.42 -7.31 -37.21
N GLY A 24 -23.74 -7.50 -37.22
CA GLY A 24 -24.66 -6.63 -36.52
C GLY A 24 -24.29 -6.64 -35.06
N ALA A 25 -23.71 -5.56 -34.59
CA ALA A 25 -23.59 -5.28 -33.18
C ALA A 25 -25.00 -5.27 -32.59
N LEU A 26 -25.34 -6.29 -31.83
CA LEU A 26 -26.44 -6.22 -30.86
C LEU A 26 -25.97 -5.24 -29.78
N ALA A 27 -26.08 -3.95 -30.08
CA ALA A 27 -26.14 -2.93 -29.04
C ALA A 27 -27.38 -3.29 -28.21
N GLN A 28 -27.19 -3.88 -27.05
CA GLN A 28 -28.26 -4.00 -26.07
C GLN A 28 -28.68 -2.58 -25.73
N ASP A 29 -29.87 -2.22 -26.19
CA ASP A 29 -30.58 -0.99 -25.81
C ASP A 29 -30.84 -1.10 -24.29
N LEU A 30 -29.87 -0.67 -23.48
CA LEU A 30 -30.13 -0.43 -22.07
C LEU A 30 -31.19 0.66 -22.00
N PRO A 31 -32.31 0.44 -21.30
CA PRO A 31 -33.37 1.42 -21.19
C PRO A 31 -32.76 2.73 -20.66
N GLN A 32 -32.77 3.75 -21.51
CA GLN A 32 -32.33 5.08 -21.10
C GLN A 32 -33.30 5.57 -20.02
N PRO A 33 -32.79 6.11 -18.91
CA PRO A 33 -33.64 6.70 -17.90
C PRO A 33 -34.50 7.78 -18.53
N PRO A 34 -35.79 7.92 -18.13
CA PRO A 34 -36.69 8.88 -18.71
C PRO A 34 -36.08 10.28 -18.67
N VAL A 35 -36.17 10.98 -19.81
CA VAL A 35 -35.67 12.36 -19.94
C VAL A 35 -36.34 13.21 -18.86
N GLY A 36 -35.53 13.71 -17.91
CA GLY A 36 -36.02 14.49 -16.75
C GLY A 36 -35.85 13.82 -15.39
N PHE A 37 -35.29 12.58 -15.32
CA PHE A 37 -34.96 11.99 -14.03
C PHE A 37 -33.79 12.75 -13.39
N LYS A 38 -34.14 13.68 -12.49
CA LYS A 38 -33.15 14.29 -11.59
C LYS A 38 -32.98 13.32 -10.42
N PRO A 39 -31.80 12.71 -10.24
CA PRO A 39 -31.57 11.83 -9.09
C PRO A 39 -31.91 12.61 -7.81
N PRO A 40 -32.49 11.98 -6.80
CA PRO A 40 -32.73 12.64 -5.52
C PRO A 40 -31.41 13.18 -4.99
N PRO A 41 -31.41 14.34 -4.33
CA PRO A 41 -30.20 14.87 -3.71
C PRO A 41 -29.63 13.80 -2.77
N PRO A 42 -28.29 13.65 -2.69
CA PRO A 42 -27.68 12.73 -1.76
C PRO A 42 -28.20 13.04 -0.34
N PRO A 43 -28.43 12.03 0.48
CA PRO A 43 -28.83 12.25 1.87
C PRO A 43 -27.82 13.19 2.55
N PRO A 44 -28.26 14.07 3.45
CA PRO A 44 -27.35 14.92 4.19
C PRO A 44 -26.33 14.06 4.93
N PRO A 45 -25.07 14.47 5.00
CA PRO A 45 -24.03 13.71 5.68
C PRO A 45 -24.46 13.46 7.13
N THR A 46 -24.29 12.23 7.59
CA THR A 46 -24.58 11.85 8.98
C THR A 46 -23.68 12.68 9.90
N PRO A 47 -24.23 13.38 10.91
CA PRO A 47 -23.43 14.16 11.83
C PRO A 47 -22.39 13.27 12.52
N ILE A 48 -21.15 13.71 12.52
CA ILE A 48 -20.06 13.03 13.22
C ILE A 48 -20.24 13.29 14.70
N LYS A 49 -20.28 12.21 15.49
CA LYS A 49 -20.34 12.32 16.94
C LYS A 49 -18.95 12.62 17.48
N PRO A 50 -18.82 13.52 18.47
CA PRO A 50 -17.58 13.67 19.22
C PRO A 50 -17.15 12.34 19.87
N TYR A 51 -15.83 12.13 19.97
CA TYR A 51 -15.28 10.92 20.56
C TYR A 51 -14.08 11.24 21.49
N SER A 52 -13.82 10.35 22.43
CA SER A 52 -12.65 10.44 23.29
C SER A 52 -11.40 9.99 22.57
N THR A 53 -10.33 10.77 22.63
CA THR A 53 -9.06 10.42 22.00
C THR A 53 -8.36 9.29 22.74
N VAL A 54 -7.72 8.40 21.98
CA VAL A 54 -6.78 7.41 22.50
C VAL A 54 -5.38 7.81 22.07
N ALA A 55 -4.52 8.07 23.05
CA ALA A 55 -3.16 8.52 22.81
C ALA A 55 -2.31 7.44 22.14
N VAL A 56 -1.40 7.87 21.27
CA VAL A 56 -0.45 7.04 20.54
C VAL A 56 0.96 7.50 20.86
N LYS A 57 1.86 6.55 21.13
CA LYS A 57 3.28 6.80 21.25
C LYS A 57 4.00 6.19 20.07
N LEU A 58 4.65 7.01 19.27
CA LEU A 58 5.44 6.55 18.12
C LEU A 58 6.69 5.81 18.57
N ALA A 59 7.04 4.75 17.85
CA ALA A 59 8.31 4.06 18.05
C ALA A 59 9.48 4.97 17.67
N GLY A 60 10.53 4.92 18.48
CA GLY A 60 11.79 5.59 18.16
C GLY A 60 12.65 4.78 17.17
N PRO A 61 13.73 5.39 16.64
CA PRO A 61 14.67 4.69 15.79
C PRO A 61 15.28 3.48 16.48
N TYR A 62 15.45 2.39 15.76
CA TYR A 62 16.11 1.19 16.26
C TYR A 62 17.63 1.37 16.20
N ASN A 63 18.27 1.37 17.38
CA ASN A 63 19.69 1.70 17.56
C ASN A 63 20.58 0.44 17.53
N ASP A 64 20.71 -0.20 16.36
CA ASP A 64 21.68 -1.27 16.10
C ASP A 64 22.52 -0.91 14.85
N PRO A 65 23.84 -0.64 15.01
CA PRO A 65 24.70 -0.30 13.88
C PRO A 65 24.74 -1.38 12.79
N SER A 66 24.59 -2.66 13.16
CA SER A 66 24.55 -3.76 12.18
C SER A 66 23.27 -3.74 11.35
N PHE A 67 22.13 -3.36 11.94
CA PHE A 67 20.88 -3.16 11.20
C PHE A 67 20.93 -1.91 10.32
N ALA A 68 21.54 -0.83 10.80
CA ALA A 68 21.74 0.37 10.00
C ALA A 68 22.60 0.09 8.75
N ALA A 69 23.66 -0.72 8.89
CA ALA A 69 24.49 -1.15 7.77
C ALA A 69 23.69 -2.03 6.78
N PHE A 70 22.90 -2.97 7.28
CA PHE A 70 22.01 -3.82 6.47
C PHE A 70 21.01 -2.97 5.69
N ARG A 71 20.34 -2.01 6.30
CA ARG A 71 19.39 -1.10 5.64
C ARG A 71 20.06 -0.31 4.51
N LYS A 72 21.27 0.18 4.73
CA LYS A 72 22.04 0.87 3.69
C LYS A 72 22.32 -0.04 2.49
N GLU A 73 22.68 -1.30 2.73
CA GLU A 73 22.88 -2.30 1.67
C GLU A 73 21.57 -2.62 0.94
N LEU A 74 20.48 -2.79 1.68
CA LEU A 74 19.15 -3.02 1.12
C LEU A 74 18.71 -1.87 0.21
N GLY A 75 18.87 -0.62 0.66
CA GLY A 75 18.55 0.56 -0.14
C GLY A 75 19.38 0.63 -1.42
N ALA A 76 20.69 0.43 -1.32
CA ALA A 76 21.58 0.41 -2.51
C ALA A 76 21.24 -0.74 -3.48
N THR A 77 20.75 -1.86 -2.97
CA THR A 77 20.28 -3.00 -3.77
C THR A 77 18.95 -2.69 -4.47
N ALA A 78 18.03 -2.05 -3.74
CA ALA A 78 16.72 -1.64 -4.28
C ALA A 78 16.86 -0.59 -5.39
N ASP A 79 17.72 0.42 -5.19
CA ASP A 79 17.99 1.47 -6.19
C ASP A 79 18.53 0.90 -7.50
N LYS A 80 19.39 -0.13 -7.41
CA LYS A 80 19.96 -0.82 -8.59
C LYS A 80 19.02 -1.87 -9.18
N LYS A 81 17.94 -2.21 -8.49
CA LYS A 81 17.03 -3.31 -8.83
C LYS A 81 17.78 -4.64 -9.01
N ASP A 82 18.82 -4.87 -8.19
CA ASP A 82 19.68 -6.05 -8.28
C ASP A 82 19.05 -7.23 -7.50
N ARG A 83 18.33 -8.08 -8.25
CA ARG A 83 17.70 -9.29 -7.67
C ARG A 83 18.72 -10.27 -7.11
N ALA A 84 19.92 -10.38 -7.71
CA ALA A 84 20.93 -11.33 -7.25
C ALA A 84 21.56 -10.87 -5.92
N ALA A 85 21.79 -9.57 -5.76
CA ALA A 85 22.19 -8.98 -4.48
C ALA A 85 21.07 -9.11 -3.44
N LEU A 86 19.80 -8.82 -3.80
CA LEU A 86 18.66 -8.95 -2.92
C LEU A 86 18.50 -10.38 -2.39
N ALA A 87 18.69 -11.39 -3.25
CA ALA A 87 18.61 -12.81 -2.84
C ALA A 87 19.59 -13.17 -1.69
N LYS A 88 20.71 -12.45 -1.58
CA LYS A 88 21.67 -12.62 -0.48
C LYS A 88 21.20 -11.98 0.82
N LEU A 89 20.28 -11.02 0.76
CA LEU A 89 19.70 -10.31 1.90
C LEU A 89 18.40 -10.98 2.41
N VAL A 90 17.90 -11.99 1.72
CA VAL A 90 16.68 -12.74 2.09
C VAL A 90 17.07 -14.12 2.61
N VAL A 91 16.31 -14.66 3.55
CA VAL A 91 16.48 -16.06 3.98
C VAL A 91 16.24 -17.02 2.82
N THR A 92 16.99 -18.11 2.78
CA THR A 92 16.80 -19.11 1.70
C THR A 92 15.54 -19.95 1.93
N GLN A 93 15.25 -20.29 3.18
CA GLN A 93 14.11 -21.10 3.61
C GLN A 93 13.34 -20.39 4.72
N ASP A 94 12.20 -20.92 5.10
CA ASP A 94 11.39 -20.45 6.22
C ASP A 94 10.89 -19.00 6.10
N PHE A 95 10.83 -18.48 4.87
CA PHE A 95 10.20 -17.19 4.62
C PHE A 95 8.69 -17.29 4.90
N PHE A 96 8.13 -16.31 5.62
CA PHE A 96 6.68 -16.22 5.81
C PHE A 96 6.08 -15.03 5.09
N TRP A 97 4.83 -15.17 4.68
CA TRP A 97 4.03 -14.08 4.12
C TRP A 97 2.62 -14.16 4.70
N ILE A 98 2.32 -13.26 5.62
CA ILE A 98 1.06 -13.26 6.35
C ILE A 98 0.14 -12.15 5.83
N GLN A 99 -1.05 -12.56 5.40
CA GLN A 99 -2.26 -11.75 5.29
C GLN A 99 -3.26 -12.27 6.32
N ASP A 100 -4.37 -12.88 5.88
CA ASP A 100 -5.25 -13.64 6.78
C ASP A 100 -4.66 -15.01 7.15
N LYS A 101 -3.75 -15.50 6.33
CA LYS A 101 -3.00 -16.75 6.50
C LYS A 101 -1.60 -16.64 5.92
N ASN A 102 -0.76 -17.62 6.20
CA ASN A 102 0.55 -17.68 5.55
C ASN A 102 0.40 -18.10 4.08
N LEU A 103 0.80 -17.21 3.18
CA LEU A 103 0.75 -17.37 1.72
C LEU A 103 2.10 -17.78 1.12
N ALA A 104 3.16 -17.88 1.92
CA ALA A 104 4.46 -18.32 1.46
C ALA A 104 4.43 -19.77 0.99
N ASP A 105 5.12 -20.05 -0.10
CA ASP A 105 5.33 -21.40 -0.63
C ASP A 105 6.63 -21.96 -0.05
N ALA A 106 6.53 -22.92 0.86
CA ALA A 106 7.67 -23.53 1.53
C ALA A 106 8.62 -24.30 0.57
N SER A 107 8.16 -24.62 -0.65
CA SER A 107 8.98 -25.26 -1.68
C SER A 107 9.85 -24.26 -2.47
N LYS A 108 9.63 -22.97 -2.28
CA LYS A 108 10.32 -21.90 -3.00
C LYS A 108 11.34 -21.19 -2.11
N PRO A 109 12.45 -20.70 -2.69
CA PRO A 109 13.36 -19.82 -1.97
C PRO A 109 12.66 -18.57 -1.43
N GLY A 110 13.15 -18.02 -0.32
CA GLY A 110 12.58 -16.82 0.28
C GLY A 110 12.52 -15.63 -0.68
N ILE A 111 13.51 -15.46 -1.56
CA ILE A 111 13.51 -14.40 -2.58
C ILE A 111 12.31 -14.52 -3.55
N ASP A 112 11.87 -15.72 -3.88
CA ASP A 112 10.72 -15.91 -4.77
C ASP A 112 9.42 -15.61 -4.04
N ASN A 113 9.33 -15.96 -2.75
CA ASN A 113 8.22 -15.58 -1.90
C ASN A 113 8.14 -14.06 -1.70
N LEU A 114 9.25 -13.41 -1.39
CA LEU A 114 9.31 -11.95 -1.28
C LEU A 114 8.90 -11.28 -2.60
N THR A 115 9.38 -11.79 -3.74
CA THR A 115 9.03 -11.28 -5.07
C THR A 115 7.52 -11.25 -5.28
N ARG A 116 6.84 -12.33 -4.91
CA ARG A 116 5.37 -12.42 -5.02
C ARG A 116 4.67 -11.51 -4.02
N ALA A 117 5.15 -11.46 -2.78
CA ALA A 117 4.53 -10.69 -1.70
C ALA A 117 4.48 -9.18 -1.98
N ILE A 118 5.58 -8.62 -2.52
CA ILE A 118 5.68 -7.18 -2.77
C ILE A 118 5.59 -6.80 -4.25
N GLY A 119 5.32 -7.76 -5.15
CA GLY A 119 5.23 -7.50 -6.58
C GLY A 119 6.54 -7.00 -7.20
N LEU A 120 7.68 -7.64 -6.86
CA LEU A 120 9.01 -7.19 -7.29
C LEU A 120 9.17 -7.20 -8.81
N ASP A 121 8.53 -8.17 -9.50
CA ASP A 121 8.56 -8.32 -10.95
C ASP A 121 7.53 -7.41 -11.67
N ASN A 122 6.79 -6.59 -10.94
CA ASN A 122 5.84 -5.66 -11.54
C ASN A 122 6.58 -4.65 -12.43
N PRO A 123 6.20 -4.51 -13.72
CA PRO A 123 6.91 -3.66 -14.67
C PRO A 123 6.94 -2.18 -14.27
N ASN A 124 6.01 -1.73 -13.43
CA ASN A 124 6.02 -0.36 -12.90
C ASN A 124 7.08 -0.14 -11.79
N GLY A 125 7.78 -1.20 -11.36
CA GLY A 125 8.81 -1.15 -10.34
C GLY A 125 8.29 -0.91 -8.91
N ALA A 126 7.01 -1.19 -8.64
CA ALA A 126 6.40 -0.95 -7.34
C ALA A 126 7.12 -1.68 -6.19
N GLY A 127 7.42 -2.97 -6.35
CA GLY A 127 8.09 -3.74 -5.31
C GLY A 127 9.50 -3.22 -4.97
N TRP A 128 10.24 -2.69 -5.94
CA TRP A 128 11.53 -2.06 -5.67
C TRP A 128 11.39 -0.75 -4.89
N ARG A 129 10.33 0.01 -5.14
CA ARG A 129 10.03 1.20 -4.33
C ARG A 129 9.65 0.85 -2.90
N VAL A 130 8.88 -0.22 -2.69
CA VAL A 130 8.58 -0.74 -1.34
C VAL A 130 9.88 -1.03 -0.58
N LEU A 131 10.84 -1.76 -1.18
CA LEU A 131 12.13 -2.05 -0.56
C LEU A 131 12.96 -0.78 -0.27
N ALA A 132 12.96 0.19 -1.18
CA ALA A 132 13.67 1.45 -0.98
C ALA A 132 13.05 2.28 0.16
N MET A 133 11.72 2.31 0.27
CA MET A 133 11.01 2.98 1.35
C MET A 133 11.30 2.30 2.70
N ASP A 134 11.21 0.98 2.74
CA ASP A 134 11.48 0.20 3.95
C ASP A 134 12.95 0.33 4.40
N ALA A 135 13.90 0.33 3.48
CA ALA A 135 15.30 0.62 3.80
C ALA A 135 15.50 2.03 4.42
N GLY A 136 14.60 2.97 4.12
CA GLY A 136 14.53 4.29 4.74
C GLY A 136 13.90 4.30 6.14
N GLU A 137 13.11 3.29 6.50
CA GLU A 137 12.33 3.23 7.74
C GLU A 137 13.24 3.00 8.96
N PRO A 138 13.33 3.97 9.91
CA PRO A 138 14.27 3.86 11.03
C PRO A 138 13.75 2.98 12.18
N THR A 139 12.45 2.68 12.23
CA THR A 139 11.84 1.98 13.35
C THR A 139 11.81 0.47 13.11
N LEU A 140 11.91 -0.30 14.18
CA LEU A 140 11.86 -1.75 14.13
C LEU A 140 11.24 -2.27 15.43
N GLY A 141 10.22 -3.09 15.32
CA GLY A 141 9.52 -3.69 16.46
C GLY A 141 9.59 -5.20 16.44
N GLU A 142 9.89 -5.81 17.59
CA GLU A 142 9.85 -7.27 17.74
C GLU A 142 8.41 -7.77 17.69
N LEU A 143 8.17 -8.89 17.00
CA LEU A 143 6.85 -9.53 16.98
C LEU A 143 6.57 -10.16 18.36
N PRO A 144 5.42 -9.87 19.00
CA PRO A 144 5.10 -10.34 20.34
C PRO A 144 5.19 -11.88 20.49
N ASP A 145 4.69 -12.61 19.47
CA ASP A 145 4.60 -14.07 19.48
C ASP A 145 5.82 -14.77 18.86
N ASN A 146 6.77 -14.02 18.29
CA ASN A 146 7.92 -14.57 17.57
C ASN A 146 9.21 -13.83 17.93
N LYS A 147 9.77 -14.19 19.08
CA LYS A 147 11.03 -13.58 19.55
C LYS A 147 12.16 -13.71 18.53
N GLY A 148 12.92 -12.64 18.36
CA GLY A 148 14.02 -12.55 17.38
C GLY A 148 13.56 -12.23 15.97
N ILE A 149 12.26 -12.05 15.73
CA ILE A 149 11.70 -11.53 14.49
C ILE A 149 11.26 -10.08 14.71
N PHE A 150 11.80 -9.19 13.92
CA PHE A 150 11.58 -7.75 13.98
C PHE A 150 10.97 -7.27 12.67
N CYS A 151 9.95 -6.41 12.73
CA CYS A 151 9.30 -5.89 11.53
C CYS A 151 9.34 -4.35 11.48
N ALA A 152 9.50 -3.81 10.29
CA ALA A 152 9.46 -2.39 9.99
C ALA A 152 8.24 -2.07 9.09
N PRO A 153 7.56 -0.95 9.34
CA PRO A 153 7.71 -0.05 10.48
C PRO A 153 7.27 -0.70 11.81
N ALA A 154 7.86 -0.24 12.92
CA ALA A 154 7.40 -0.67 14.24
C ALA A 154 5.97 -0.20 14.49
N PRO A 155 5.12 -1.01 15.12
CA PRO A 155 3.79 -0.56 15.51
C PRO A 155 3.89 0.55 16.56
N PRO A 156 2.94 1.48 16.60
CA PRO A 156 2.84 2.43 17.69
C PRO A 156 2.44 1.72 19.00
N ASP A 157 2.77 2.34 20.13
CA ASP A 157 2.32 1.91 21.45
C ASP A 157 1.06 2.70 21.86
N PHE A 158 0.01 2.00 22.28
CA PHE A 158 -1.27 2.59 22.70
C PHE A 158 -2.07 1.64 23.59
N ASP A 159 -3.07 2.16 24.31
CA ASP A 159 -4.00 1.35 25.06
C ASP A 159 -5.00 0.64 24.13
N ALA A 160 -4.75 -0.65 23.86
CA ALA A 160 -5.57 -1.47 22.97
C ALA A 160 -7.03 -1.58 23.44
N LYS A 161 -7.28 -1.62 24.77
CA LYS A 161 -8.63 -1.70 25.32
C LYS A 161 -9.39 -0.38 25.17
N ALA A 162 -8.69 0.74 25.36
CA ALA A 162 -9.28 2.05 25.11
C ALA A 162 -9.59 2.24 23.61
N PHE A 163 -8.73 1.74 22.71
CA PHE A 163 -8.97 1.77 21.27
C PHE A 163 -10.16 0.88 20.85
N GLU A 164 -10.25 -0.35 21.37
CA GLU A 164 -11.41 -1.22 21.14
C GLU A 164 -12.71 -0.55 21.60
N THR A 165 -12.70 0.08 22.78
CA THR A 165 -13.85 0.84 23.29
C THR A 165 -14.22 2.00 22.37
N LEU A 166 -13.23 2.73 21.83
CA LEU A 166 -13.43 3.82 20.87
C LEU A 166 -14.12 3.32 19.60
N VAL A 167 -13.63 2.23 19.00
CA VAL A 167 -14.18 1.60 17.79
C VAL A 167 -15.65 1.19 18.03
N GLN A 168 -15.94 0.53 19.16
CA GLN A 168 -17.30 0.11 19.53
C GLN A 168 -18.25 1.31 19.75
N GLN A 169 -17.80 2.36 20.42
CA GLN A 169 -18.64 3.54 20.72
C GLN A 169 -18.96 4.35 19.47
N THR A 170 -18.09 4.33 18.50
CA THR A 170 -18.26 5.07 17.25
C THR A 170 -18.91 4.25 16.14
N ASP A 171 -19.13 2.96 16.35
CA ASP A 171 -19.67 2.01 15.38
C ASP A 171 -18.85 2.05 14.06
N THR A 172 -17.56 1.78 14.20
CA THR A 172 -16.57 1.85 13.12
C THR A 172 -15.72 0.59 13.08
N ASP A 173 -14.94 0.42 12.01
CA ASP A 173 -13.92 -0.63 11.92
C ASP A 173 -12.55 -0.09 12.36
N PRO A 174 -11.65 -0.93 12.90
CA PRO A 174 -10.27 -0.51 13.21
C PRO A 174 -9.51 0.10 12.02
N GLU A 175 -9.83 -0.32 10.81
CA GLU A 175 -9.22 0.17 9.55
C GLU A 175 -9.64 1.60 9.20
N ASP A 176 -10.73 2.09 9.78
CA ASP A 176 -11.14 3.50 9.63
C ASP A 176 -10.23 4.46 10.40
N TRP A 177 -9.30 3.94 11.20
CA TRP A 177 -8.49 4.76 12.10
C TRP A 177 -7.03 4.81 11.69
N GLY A 178 -6.45 5.99 11.86
CA GLY A 178 -5.04 6.24 11.73
C GLY A 178 -4.54 7.17 12.82
N TYR A 179 -3.26 7.47 12.79
CA TYR A 179 -2.64 8.41 13.73
C TYR A 179 -1.66 9.32 12.99
N PRO A 180 -1.47 10.59 13.45
CA PRO A 180 -0.53 11.49 12.82
C PRO A 180 0.90 10.94 12.82
N ALA A 181 1.61 11.06 11.69
CA ALA A 181 3.01 10.63 11.55
C ALA A 181 3.97 11.41 12.49
N ARG A 182 3.52 12.54 13.03
CA ARG A 182 4.23 13.39 14.00
C ARG A 182 3.25 14.24 14.78
N ASP A 183 3.67 14.75 15.92
CA ASP A 183 2.88 15.69 16.69
C ASP A 183 2.67 17.02 15.93
N GLY A 184 1.52 17.67 16.15
CA GLY A 184 1.19 18.96 15.60
C GLY A 184 0.88 18.97 14.10
N VAL A 185 0.42 17.86 13.50
CA VAL A 185 -0.09 17.84 12.11
C VAL A 185 -1.29 18.76 12.00
N GLU A 186 -1.28 19.67 11.03
CA GLU A 186 -2.35 20.63 10.80
C GLU A 186 -3.48 20.04 9.98
N ALA A 187 -4.66 19.90 10.59
CA ALA A 187 -5.90 19.62 9.88
C ALA A 187 -6.47 20.93 9.32
N ARG A 188 -6.86 20.91 8.05
CA ARG A 188 -7.29 22.09 7.29
C ARG A 188 -8.76 22.04 6.94
N ALA A 189 -9.37 23.21 6.71
CA ALA A 189 -10.79 23.33 6.36
C ALA A 189 -11.13 22.79 4.96
N ALA A 190 -10.15 22.60 4.09
CA ALA A 190 -10.32 22.06 2.74
C ALA A 190 -9.08 21.28 2.32
N ALA A 191 -9.24 20.40 1.31
CA ALA A 191 -8.19 19.54 0.76
C ALA A 191 -7.17 20.32 -0.10
N GLN A 192 -6.54 21.32 0.47
CA GLN A 192 -5.52 22.14 -0.19
C GLN A 192 -4.54 22.74 0.82
N PRO A 193 -3.25 22.89 0.47
CA PRO A 193 -2.21 23.36 1.39
C PRO A 193 -2.44 24.77 1.95
N SER A 194 -3.14 25.63 1.20
CA SER A 194 -3.41 27.03 1.57
C SER A 194 -4.67 27.22 2.42
N ALA A 195 -5.46 26.16 2.65
CA ALA A 195 -6.68 26.27 3.44
C ALA A 195 -6.38 26.59 4.91
N ALA A 196 -7.34 27.25 5.57
CA ALA A 196 -7.22 27.59 6.99
C ALA A 196 -7.04 26.33 7.84
N VAL A 197 -6.20 26.42 8.87
CA VAL A 197 -6.03 25.37 9.87
C VAL A 197 -7.24 25.37 10.80
N VAL A 198 -7.88 24.22 10.96
CA VAL A 198 -9.02 24.03 11.86
C VAL A 198 -8.61 23.41 13.18
N GLU A 199 -7.57 22.57 13.16
CA GLU A 199 -7.03 21.92 14.36
C GLU A 199 -5.55 21.53 14.15
N LYS A 200 -4.80 21.45 15.25
CA LYS A 200 -3.47 20.82 15.30
C LYS A 200 -3.62 19.49 16.03
N LEU A 201 -3.43 18.41 15.29
CA LEU A 201 -3.57 17.06 15.80
C LEU A 201 -2.40 16.69 16.69
N GLY A 202 -2.68 16.26 17.91
CA GLY A 202 -1.73 15.56 18.77
C GLY A 202 -1.56 14.10 18.34
N LEU A 203 -0.63 13.39 18.99
CA LEU A 203 -0.42 11.96 18.77
C LEU A 203 -1.57 11.15 19.40
N SER A 204 -2.67 11.02 18.68
CA SER A 204 -3.84 10.22 19.04
C SER A 204 -4.51 9.68 17.79
N PHE A 205 -5.33 8.65 17.94
CA PHE A 205 -6.12 8.14 16.83
C PHE A 205 -7.12 9.17 16.33
N VAL A 206 -7.23 9.25 15.00
CA VAL A 206 -8.22 10.04 14.28
C VAL A 206 -8.91 9.17 13.25
N ARG A 207 -10.20 9.42 13.01
CA ARG A 207 -10.98 8.63 12.06
C ARG A 207 -10.82 9.18 10.65
N VAL A 208 -10.55 8.30 9.68
CA VAL A 208 -10.56 8.61 8.25
C VAL A 208 -11.98 8.39 7.71
N LEU A 209 -12.49 9.37 6.99
CA LEU A 209 -13.79 9.30 6.34
C LEU A 209 -13.66 8.74 4.92
N PRO A 210 -14.65 7.97 4.44
CA PRO A 210 -14.57 7.29 3.15
C PRO A 210 -14.64 8.23 1.93
N ASP A 211 -15.08 9.46 2.13
CA ASP A 211 -15.27 10.49 1.09
C ASP A 211 -14.03 11.36 0.88
N SER A 212 -12.85 10.85 1.17
CA SER A 212 -11.58 11.56 0.89
C SER A 212 -11.49 11.94 -0.59
N PRO A 213 -11.17 13.20 -0.90
CA PRO A 213 -11.14 13.67 -2.28
C PRO A 213 -10.02 12.99 -3.07
N LYS A 214 -10.29 12.67 -4.33
CA LYS A 214 -9.26 12.16 -5.24
C LYS A 214 -8.40 13.32 -5.73
N ALA A 215 -7.08 13.17 -5.63
CA ALA A 215 -6.14 14.13 -6.23
C ALA A 215 -5.90 13.80 -7.71
N ASN A 216 -5.60 14.83 -8.51
CA ASN A 216 -5.09 14.64 -9.86
C ASN A 216 -3.62 14.15 -9.81
N PRO A 217 -3.11 13.53 -10.89
CA PRO A 217 -1.71 13.15 -10.97
C PRO A 217 -0.79 14.36 -10.71
N GLY A 218 0.11 14.22 -9.73
CA GLY A 218 1.05 15.28 -9.32
C GLY A 218 0.53 16.25 -8.26
N GLU A 219 -0.73 16.15 -7.84
CA GLU A 219 -1.25 16.91 -6.71
C GLU A 219 -1.09 16.13 -5.39
N THR A 220 -1.01 16.87 -4.29
CA THR A 220 -1.04 16.28 -2.95
C THR A 220 -2.42 15.68 -2.69
N GLN A 221 -2.46 14.38 -2.40
CA GLN A 221 -3.69 13.74 -1.95
C GLN A 221 -3.96 14.09 -0.49
N PHE A 222 -5.22 14.40 -0.18
CA PHE A 222 -5.68 14.67 1.18
C PHE A 222 -6.63 13.59 1.65
N LEU A 223 -6.59 13.31 2.94
CA LEU A 223 -7.57 12.49 3.64
C LEU A 223 -8.56 13.39 4.34
N HIS A 224 -9.84 13.03 4.30
CA HIS A 224 -10.91 13.66 5.06
C HIS A 224 -11.03 12.97 6.42
N LEU A 225 -10.97 13.73 7.48
CA LEU A 225 -10.97 13.20 8.84
C LEU A 225 -12.17 13.68 9.64
N ALA A 226 -12.67 12.80 10.52
CA ALA A 226 -13.47 13.21 11.65
C ALA A 226 -12.55 13.59 12.81
N LEU A 227 -12.74 14.77 13.37
CA LEU A 227 -11.98 15.29 14.50
C LEU A 227 -12.67 14.94 15.84
N PRO A 228 -11.93 14.90 16.94
CA PRO A 228 -12.49 14.50 18.24
C PRO A 228 -13.69 15.35 18.71
N ASP A 229 -13.76 16.61 18.32
CA ASP A 229 -14.85 17.54 18.65
C ASP A 229 -16.09 17.38 17.75
N GLY A 230 -16.10 16.43 16.83
CA GLY A 230 -17.18 16.20 15.87
C GLY A 230 -17.13 17.04 14.61
N LYS A 231 -16.13 17.93 14.48
CA LYS A 231 -15.86 18.61 13.22
C LYS A 231 -15.14 17.72 12.22
N THR A 232 -14.88 18.25 11.04
CA THR A 232 -14.06 17.58 10.03
C THR A 232 -12.85 18.44 9.65
N GLY A 233 -11.86 17.79 9.06
CA GLY A 233 -10.67 18.45 8.55
C GLY A 233 -9.96 17.60 7.51
N PHE A 234 -9.01 18.19 6.81
CA PHE A 234 -8.24 17.55 5.77
C PHE A 234 -6.75 17.59 6.12
N ILE A 235 -6.06 16.45 5.95
CA ILE A 235 -4.61 16.39 6.09
C ILE A 235 -3.99 15.73 4.84
N PRO A 236 -2.72 16.03 4.49
CA PRO A 236 -2.01 15.27 3.47
C PRO A 236 -1.93 13.78 3.82
N ILE A 237 -2.04 12.92 2.81
CA ILE A 237 -2.04 11.46 3.04
C ILE A 237 -0.76 10.96 3.72
N ASP A 238 0.37 11.57 3.43
CA ASP A 238 1.68 11.26 4.02
C ASP A 238 1.85 11.77 5.46
N ALA A 239 0.89 12.54 5.96
CA ALA A 239 0.87 13.02 7.34
C ALA A 239 0.11 12.09 8.29
N LEU A 240 -0.53 11.02 7.77
CA LEU A 240 -1.24 10.02 8.56
C LEU A 240 -0.62 8.65 8.35
N MET A 241 -0.44 7.93 9.45
CA MET A 241 -0.07 6.52 9.44
C MET A 241 -1.33 5.68 9.69
N PRO A 242 -1.66 4.72 8.81
CA PRO A 242 -2.74 3.78 9.07
C PRO A 242 -2.34 2.84 10.21
N LEU A 243 -3.32 2.33 10.95
CA LEU A 243 -3.06 1.36 12.02
C LEU A 243 -2.53 0.03 11.46
N ALA A 244 -3.14 -0.44 10.38
CA ALA A 244 -2.67 -1.59 9.63
C ALA A 244 -1.78 -1.10 8.48
N THR A 245 -0.50 -1.41 8.54
CA THR A 245 0.46 -1.10 7.48
C THR A 245 1.26 -2.36 7.14
N ASP A 246 1.61 -2.46 5.87
CA ASP A 246 2.49 -3.52 5.39
C ASP A 246 3.85 -3.44 6.08
N LYS A 247 4.45 -4.60 6.38
CA LYS A 247 5.71 -4.69 7.11
C LYS A 247 6.65 -5.68 6.45
N ILE A 248 7.91 -5.29 6.31
CA ILE A 248 8.99 -6.24 6.03
C ILE A 248 9.59 -6.69 7.37
N CYS A 249 9.77 -8.00 7.51
CA CYS A 249 10.25 -8.60 8.74
C CYS A 249 11.64 -9.19 8.58
N TYR A 250 12.43 -9.05 9.61
CA TYR A 250 13.85 -9.36 9.64
C TYR A 250 14.19 -10.28 10.80
N SER A 251 15.24 -11.06 10.65
CA SER A 251 15.89 -11.76 11.76
C SER A 251 17.40 -11.71 11.61
N LYS A 252 18.11 -11.97 12.70
CA LYS A 252 19.55 -12.07 12.69
C LYS A 252 19.93 -13.55 12.67
N SER A 253 20.41 -14.03 11.52
CA SER A 253 20.87 -15.40 11.34
C SER A 253 22.39 -15.40 11.15
N GLU A 254 23.10 -16.22 11.93
CA GLU A 254 24.57 -16.32 11.86
C GLU A 254 25.31 -14.96 12.00
N GLY A 255 24.71 -14.05 12.78
CA GLY A 255 25.26 -12.71 13.00
C GLY A 255 24.91 -11.68 11.92
N ALA A 256 24.28 -12.09 10.83
CA ALA A 256 23.84 -11.21 9.74
C ALA A 256 22.31 -11.01 9.73
N TRP A 257 21.87 -9.80 9.44
CA TRP A 257 20.45 -9.49 9.22
C TRP A 257 19.99 -10.06 7.89
N LYS A 258 18.77 -10.60 7.88
CA LYS A 258 18.09 -11.11 6.68
C LYS A 258 16.63 -10.71 6.71
N ILE A 259 16.05 -10.42 5.53
CA ILE A 259 14.61 -10.39 5.35
C ILE A 259 14.09 -11.81 5.48
N MET A 260 13.18 -12.04 6.43
CA MET A 260 12.62 -13.36 6.63
C MET A 260 11.11 -13.44 6.46
N GLY A 261 10.45 -12.30 6.26
CA GLY A 261 9.01 -12.35 6.05
C GLY A 261 8.41 -11.01 5.63
N TYR A 262 7.12 -11.09 5.34
CA TYR A 262 6.28 -9.97 4.99
C TYR A 262 4.90 -10.14 5.63
N ILE A 263 4.38 -9.06 6.21
CA ILE A 263 3.03 -9.01 6.77
C ILE A 263 2.26 -7.97 5.97
N GLY A 264 1.12 -8.35 5.43
CA GLY A 264 0.31 -7.53 4.56
C GLY A 264 0.41 -7.96 3.09
N GLY A 265 0.02 -7.09 2.22
CA GLY A 265 -0.04 -7.29 0.79
C GLY A 265 -1.39 -6.87 0.25
N VAL A 266 -1.36 -5.97 -0.72
CA VAL A 266 -2.55 -5.59 -1.46
C VAL A 266 -2.95 -6.81 -2.29
N SER A 267 -4.17 -7.30 -2.11
CA SER A 267 -4.77 -8.17 -3.12
C SER A 267 -4.71 -7.44 -4.47
N PRO A 268 -4.18 -8.07 -5.51
CA PRO A 268 -4.08 -7.46 -6.82
C PRO A 268 -5.43 -7.12 -7.42
#